data_e1552304439948ccea47530f34b88ebb
#
_entry.id   e1552304439948ccea47530f34b88ebb
#
_cell.length_a   1.000
_cell.length_b   1.000
_cell.length_c   1.000
_cell.angle_alpha   90.00
_cell.angle_beta   90.00
_cell.angle_gamma   90.00
#
_symmetry.space_group_name_H-M   'P 1'
#
loop_
_entity.id
_entity.type
_entity.pdbx_description
1 polymer ?
#
loop_
_entity_poly.entity_id
_entity_poly.type
_entity_poly.pdbx_seq_one_letter_code
_entity_poly.pdbx_strand_id
1 'polypeptide(L)'
;MELNVIRQADPQVADAIEAELNRQRSHIELIASENFVSPAVMAAMGSCLTNKYAEGYPAHRYYGGCECVDVVENLARDRAKQLFGCEYVNVQPHSGAQANTAVYFAMLQPGDTVMGMSLSNGGHLTHGSPVNLSGKYFHFVPYGVDAQGYIDYDAMRALALECKPLMIVSGASAYPRTIDFEKIRAICDEVGALMMVDIAHIAGLVAAGQHPSPVPYADFVTTTTHKTLRGPRGGMIMCREQYGKAIDKAIFPGTQGGPLMHVIAGKAVCFGEALKPEFKDYQAQIIKNAKALEAAFRAEGIKMVSDGTDNHLLLLDFSGTEMTGKLLETLLEEANITVNKNTVPNETRSPFVTSGVRVGTPAVTSRGFKEADMAKVAKWIARVVREGENAVPSVKAEVEAFMKGFPLYV
;
A
#
# COMPACT_ATOMS: atom_id res chain seq x y z
N MET A 1 -12.13 3.37 -21.95
CA MET A 1 -11.25 2.19 -22.24
C MET A 1 -11.65 1.62 -23.58
N GLU A 2 -10.72 1.48 -24.52
CA GLU A 2 -11.05 0.98 -25.87
C GLU A 2 -11.12 -0.55 -25.90
N LEU A 3 -12.14 -1.14 -25.28
CA LEU A 3 -12.34 -2.59 -25.25
C LEU A 3 -12.56 -3.20 -26.66
N ASN A 4 -13.02 -2.39 -27.62
CA ASN A 4 -13.29 -2.87 -28.98
C ASN A 4 -12.04 -3.44 -29.66
N VAL A 5 -10.86 -2.84 -29.47
CA VAL A 5 -9.61 -3.34 -30.03
C VAL A 5 -9.25 -4.70 -29.43
N ILE A 6 -9.41 -4.84 -28.13
CA ILE A 6 -9.16 -6.11 -27.42
C ILE A 6 -10.19 -7.16 -27.86
N ARG A 7 -11.46 -6.79 -27.97
CA ARG A 7 -12.55 -7.70 -28.38
C ARG A 7 -12.38 -8.25 -29.80
N GLN A 8 -11.82 -7.46 -30.69
CA GLN A 8 -11.49 -7.92 -32.04
C GLN A 8 -10.34 -8.94 -32.05
N ALA A 9 -9.38 -8.81 -31.13
CA ALA A 9 -8.22 -9.71 -31.04
C ALA A 9 -8.53 -10.94 -30.17
N ASP A 10 -9.17 -10.74 -29.01
CA ASP A 10 -9.49 -11.76 -28.03
C ASP A 10 -10.79 -11.39 -27.29
N PRO A 11 -11.93 -11.93 -27.71
CA PRO A 11 -13.23 -11.67 -27.07
C PRO A 11 -13.28 -12.12 -25.59
N GLN A 12 -12.62 -13.24 -25.24
CA GLN A 12 -12.68 -13.79 -23.88
C GLN A 12 -11.96 -12.86 -22.89
N VAL A 13 -10.82 -12.32 -23.26
CA VAL A 13 -10.10 -11.33 -22.44
C VAL A 13 -10.91 -10.04 -22.33
N ALA A 14 -11.53 -9.57 -23.41
CA ALA A 14 -12.37 -8.38 -23.38
C ALA A 14 -13.58 -8.57 -22.45
N ASP A 15 -14.25 -9.71 -22.49
CA ASP A 15 -15.38 -10.03 -21.63
C ASP A 15 -14.97 -10.09 -20.14
N ALA A 16 -13.80 -10.65 -19.83
CA ALA A 16 -13.28 -10.69 -18.47
C ALA A 16 -12.96 -9.26 -17.93
N ILE A 17 -12.36 -8.41 -18.76
CA ILE A 17 -12.08 -6.99 -18.40
C ILE A 17 -13.39 -6.23 -18.19
N GLU A 18 -14.40 -6.44 -19.03
CA GLU A 18 -15.70 -5.79 -18.90
C GLU A 18 -16.43 -6.26 -17.63
N ALA A 19 -16.37 -7.56 -17.32
CA ALA A 19 -16.93 -8.13 -16.09
C ALA A 19 -16.27 -7.50 -14.84
N GLU A 20 -14.93 -7.39 -14.82
CA GLU A 20 -14.21 -6.73 -13.71
C GLU A 20 -14.55 -5.23 -13.61
N LEU A 21 -14.66 -4.51 -14.72
CA LEU A 21 -15.08 -3.11 -14.72
C LEU A 21 -16.49 -2.96 -14.12
N ASN A 22 -17.41 -3.87 -14.45
CA ASN A 22 -18.76 -3.88 -13.92
C ASN A 22 -18.78 -4.23 -12.42
N ARG A 23 -17.93 -5.17 -11.97
CA ARG A 23 -17.72 -5.45 -10.55
C ARG A 23 -17.25 -4.18 -9.82
N GLN A 24 -16.20 -3.53 -10.30
CA GLN A 24 -15.68 -2.28 -9.69
C GLN A 24 -16.74 -1.18 -9.65
N ARG A 25 -17.62 -1.08 -10.62
CA ARG A 25 -18.71 -0.09 -10.66
C ARG A 25 -19.79 -0.37 -9.63
N SER A 26 -20.13 -1.62 -9.40
CA SER A 26 -21.24 -2.05 -8.55
C SER A 26 -20.85 -2.27 -7.08
N HIS A 27 -19.55 -2.41 -6.77
CA HIS A 27 -19.06 -2.70 -5.42
C HIS A 27 -18.53 -1.46 -4.71
N ILE A 28 -18.63 -1.46 -3.39
CA ILE A 28 -17.92 -0.53 -2.51
C ILE A 28 -16.56 -1.14 -2.20
N GLU A 29 -15.48 -0.56 -2.72
CA GLU A 29 -14.11 -1.05 -2.54
C GLU A 29 -13.50 -0.47 -1.26
N LEU A 30 -13.29 -1.31 -0.26
CA LEU A 30 -12.69 -0.94 1.04
C LEU A 30 -11.37 -1.66 1.33
N ILE A 31 -10.80 -2.41 0.38
CA ILE A 31 -9.45 -2.94 0.54
C ILE A 31 -8.47 -1.77 0.62
N ALA A 32 -7.84 -1.60 1.78
CA ALA A 32 -7.00 -0.43 2.09
C ALA A 32 -5.78 -0.25 1.17
N SER A 33 -5.40 -1.30 0.45
CA SER A 33 -4.30 -1.32 -0.52
C SER A 33 -4.74 -1.16 -1.97
N GLU A 34 -6.03 -0.92 -2.24
CA GLU A 34 -6.56 -0.70 -3.58
C GLU A 34 -6.97 0.76 -3.81
N ASN A 35 -6.98 1.14 -5.08
CA ASN A 35 -7.38 2.47 -5.51
C ASN A 35 -7.78 2.47 -6.99
N PHE A 36 -8.47 3.53 -7.42
CA PHE A 36 -8.83 3.76 -8.81
C PHE A 36 -7.91 4.83 -9.41
N VAL A 37 -7.07 4.41 -10.36
CA VAL A 37 -6.14 5.32 -11.05
C VAL A 37 -6.88 6.24 -12.02
N SER A 38 -6.23 7.34 -12.41
CA SER A 38 -6.79 8.23 -13.44
C SER A 38 -6.79 7.58 -14.83
N PRO A 39 -7.69 7.99 -15.73
CA PRO A 39 -7.62 7.56 -17.13
C PRO A 39 -6.26 7.84 -17.79
N ALA A 40 -5.57 8.92 -17.40
CA ALA A 40 -4.25 9.27 -17.94
C ALA A 40 -3.17 8.25 -17.53
N VAL A 41 -3.21 7.74 -16.27
CA VAL A 41 -2.32 6.66 -15.82
C VAL A 41 -2.58 5.38 -16.62
N MET A 42 -3.86 5.00 -16.81
CA MET A 42 -4.19 3.82 -17.64
C MET A 42 -3.74 3.96 -19.09
N ALA A 43 -3.92 5.13 -19.69
CA ALA A 43 -3.46 5.39 -21.06
C ALA A 43 -1.93 5.30 -21.20
N ALA A 44 -1.18 5.80 -20.21
CA ALA A 44 0.27 5.68 -20.18
C ALA A 44 0.71 4.20 -20.09
N MET A 45 0.01 3.39 -19.29
CA MET A 45 0.26 1.95 -19.16
C MET A 45 0.01 1.18 -20.46
N GLY A 46 -0.95 1.59 -21.29
CA GLY A 46 -1.27 1.01 -22.59
C GLY A 46 -0.50 1.62 -23.76
N SER A 47 0.56 2.40 -23.52
CA SER A 47 1.31 3.10 -24.57
C SER A 47 2.32 2.22 -25.30
N CYS A 48 2.83 2.72 -26.45
CA CYS A 48 3.87 2.05 -27.23
C CYS A 48 5.20 1.87 -26.49
N LEU A 49 5.38 2.48 -25.31
CA LEU A 49 6.57 2.31 -24.50
C LEU A 49 6.75 0.88 -23.97
N THR A 50 5.70 0.06 -24.03
CA THR A 50 5.78 -1.39 -23.76
C THR A 50 6.73 -2.12 -24.72
N ASN A 51 6.96 -1.58 -25.92
CA ASN A 51 7.81 -2.18 -26.95
C ASN A 51 9.30 -1.91 -26.70
N LYS A 52 9.66 -0.95 -25.84
CA LYS A 52 11.04 -0.46 -25.73
C LYS A 52 11.84 -1.17 -24.64
N TYR A 53 12.93 -1.82 -25.04
CA TYR A 53 13.93 -2.40 -24.16
C TYR A 53 14.94 -1.34 -23.74
N ALA A 54 15.13 -1.11 -22.42
CA ALA A 54 15.90 0.02 -21.91
C ALA A 54 16.75 -0.33 -20.67
N GLU A 55 17.47 -1.47 -20.71
CA GLU A 55 18.40 -1.86 -19.63
C GLU A 55 19.41 -0.77 -19.35
N GLY A 56 19.78 -0.60 -18.08
CA GLY A 56 20.59 0.51 -17.61
C GLY A 56 19.75 1.69 -17.12
N TYR A 57 20.30 2.88 -17.21
CA TYR A 57 19.72 4.13 -16.68
C TYR A 57 19.79 5.24 -17.71
N PRO A 58 19.04 6.34 -17.55
CA PRO A 58 19.12 7.48 -18.46
C PRO A 58 20.56 7.91 -18.75
N ALA A 59 20.87 8.13 -20.02
CA ALA A 59 22.20 8.43 -20.58
C ALA A 59 23.23 7.28 -20.48
N HIS A 60 22.90 6.16 -19.83
CA HIS A 60 23.77 5.00 -19.63
C HIS A 60 23.02 3.70 -19.91
N ARG A 61 22.36 3.62 -21.09
CA ARG A 61 21.63 2.45 -21.54
C ARG A 61 22.53 1.45 -22.25
N TYR A 62 22.15 0.18 -22.16
CA TYR A 62 22.81 -0.88 -22.93
C TYR A 62 22.30 -1.01 -24.36
N TYR A 63 21.19 -0.30 -24.70
CA TYR A 63 20.53 -0.35 -26.00
C TYR A 63 20.41 1.06 -26.60
N GLY A 64 20.44 1.13 -27.94
CA GLY A 64 20.15 2.37 -28.66
C GLY A 64 18.65 2.73 -28.69
N GLY A 65 18.33 3.96 -29.11
CA GLY A 65 16.96 4.44 -29.27
C GLY A 65 16.25 4.71 -27.94
N CYS A 66 16.98 5.11 -26.90
CA CYS A 66 16.43 5.33 -25.56
C CYS A 66 16.20 6.80 -25.21
N GLU A 67 16.47 7.72 -26.13
CA GLU A 67 16.36 9.16 -25.88
C GLU A 67 14.99 9.60 -25.37
N CYS A 68 13.90 9.01 -25.90
CA CYS A 68 12.54 9.33 -25.46
C CYS A 68 12.20 8.71 -24.09
N VAL A 69 12.61 7.45 -23.86
CA VAL A 69 12.34 6.79 -22.57
C VAL A 69 13.21 7.36 -21.45
N ASP A 70 14.39 7.91 -21.77
CA ASP A 70 15.22 8.65 -20.82
C ASP A 70 14.50 9.90 -20.29
N VAL A 71 13.79 10.62 -21.16
CA VAL A 71 12.96 11.76 -20.76
C VAL A 71 11.86 11.30 -19.79
N VAL A 72 11.18 10.20 -20.10
CA VAL A 72 10.10 9.66 -19.24
C VAL A 72 10.61 9.24 -17.88
N GLU A 73 11.74 8.51 -17.84
CA GLU A 73 12.30 8.06 -16.57
C GLU A 73 12.83 9.24 -15.72
N ASN A 74 13.47 10.22 -16.34
CA ASN A 74 13.92 11.43 -15.65
C ASN A 74 12.74 12.22 -15.11
N LEU A 75 11.64 12.39 -15.85
CA LEU A 75 10.42 13.04 -15.36
C LEU A 75 9.86 12.31 -14.12
N ALA A 76 9.84 10.98 -14.14
CA ALA A 76 9.40 10.20 -12.97
C ALA A 76 10.32 10.43 -11.76
N ARG A 77 11.63 10.41 -11.95
CA ARG A 77 12.64 10.64 -10.90
C ARG A 77 12.53 12.05 -10.33
N ASP A 78 12.50 13.08 -11.18
CA ASP A 78 12.46 14.47 -10.76
C ASP A 78 11.18 14.81 -10.00
N ARG A 79 10.03 14.32 -10.48
CA ARG A 79 8.74 14.49 -9.81
C ARG A 79 8.68 13.76 -8.46
N ALA A 80 9.25 12.56 -8.37
CA ALA A 80 9.34 11.83 -7.11
C ALA A 80 10.23 12.58 -6.10
N LYS A 81 11.40 13.09 -6.52
CA LYS A 81 12.26 13.92 -5.68
C LYS A 81 11.53 15.16 -5.17
N GLN A 82 10.81 15.85 -6.04
CA GLN A 82 10.02 17.02 -5.68
C GLN A 82 8.90 16.69 -4.70
N LEU A 83 8.22 15.55 -4.91
CA LEU A 83 7.05 15.14 -4.13
C LEU A 83 7.42 14.73 -2.69
N PHE A 84 8.54 14.03 -2.53
CA PHE A 84 8.96 13.45 -1.24
C PHE A 84 10.13 14.19 -0.58
N GLY A 85 10.81 15.10 -1.29
CA GLY A 85 11.98 15.82 -0.76
C GLY A 85 13.20 14.91 -0.56
N CYS A 86 13.36 13.84 -1.36
CA CYS A 86 14.45 12.88 -1.24
C CYS A 86 15.64 13.27 -2.13
N GLU A 87 16.85 12.87 -1.70
CA GLU A 87 18.09 13.15 -2.42
C GLU A 87 18.24 12.29 -3.68
N TYR A 88 17.93 11.01 -3.58
CA TYR A 88 18.06 10.03 -4.65
C TYR A 88 16.80 9.18 -4.78
N VAL A 89 16.48 8.78 -6.02
CA VAL A 89 15.33 7.91 -6.31
C VAL A 89 15.61 6.96 -7.47
N ASN A 90 15.22 5.70 -7.30
CA ASN A 90 15.14 4.70 -8.35
C ASN A 90 13.66 4.33 -8.57
N VAL A 91 13.15 4.55 -9.79
CA VAL A 91 11.74 4.32 -10.17
C VAL A 91 11.54 3.01 -10.93
N GLN A 92 12.59 2.21 -11.12
CA GLN A 92 12.55 0.97 -11.90
C GLN A 92 11.96 -0.26 -11.16
N PRO A 93 11.86 -0.35 -9.82
CA PRO A 93 11.26 -1.53 -9.18
C PRO A 93 9.88 -1.85 -9.75
N HIS A 94 9.69 -3.12 -10.14
CA HIS A 94 8.42 -3.61 -10.71
C HIS A 94 7.32 -3.71 -9.64
N SER A 95 7.70 -3.85 -8.37
CA SER A 95 6.77 -3.92 -7.23
C SER A 95 7.44 -3.40 -5.95
N GLY A 96 6.64 -3.15 -4.90
CA GLY A 96 7.17 -2.85 -3.56
C GLY A 96 8.02 -3.99 -2.99
N ALA A 97 7.64 -5.24 -3.24
CA ALA A 97 8.43 -6.40 -2.82
C ALA A 97 9.84 -6.41 -3.45
N GLN A 98 9.94 -6.08 -4.74
CA GLN A 98 11.24 -5.97 -5.42
C GLN A 98 12.03 -4.75 -4.95
N ALA A 99 11.37 -3.64 -4.62
CA ALA A 99 12.02 -2.49 -4.01
C ALA A 99 12.68 -2.86 -2.67
N ASN A 100 11.94 -3.54 -1.78
CA ASN A 100 12.46 -4.01 -0.50
C ASN A 100 13.60 -5.01 -0.69
N THR A 101 13.43 -5.97 -1.59
CA THR A 101 14.48 -6.97 -1.91
C THR A 101 15.76 -6.30 -2.40
N ALA A 102 15.67 -5.29 -3.26
CA ALA A 102 16.84 -4.60 -3.78
C ALA A 102 17.60 -3.85 -2.67
N VAL A 103 16.90 -3.21 -1.72
CA VAL A 103 17.54 -2.58 -0.56
C VAL A 103 18.27 -3.63 0.29
N TYR A 104 17.66 -4.77 0.57
CA TYR A 104 18.30 -5.84 1.31
C TYR A 104 19.58 -6.34 0.61
N PHE A 105 19.51 -6.66 -0.67
CA PHE A 105 20.67 -7.14 -1.44
C PHE A 105 21.73 -6.07 -1.67
N ALA A 106 21.38 -4.78 -1.62
CA ALA A 106 22.36 -3.70 -1.69
C ALA A 106 23.19 -3.56 -0.41
N MET A 107 22.57 -3.81 0.76
CA MET A 107 23.11 -3.44 2.06
C MET A 107 23.48 -4.61 2.96
N LEU A 108 22.97 -5.81 2.69
CA LEU A 108 23.07 -6.96 3.59
C LEU A 108 23.69 -8.18 2.88
N GLN A 109 24.22 -9.10 3.68
CA GLN A 109 24.62 -10.42 3.26
C GLN A 109 23.63 -11.49 3.76
N PRO A 110 23.49 -12.63 3.08
CA PRO A 110 22.66 -13.73 3.57
C PRO A 110 23.02 -14.12 5.01
N GLY A 111 21.99 -14.20 5.87
CA GLY A 111 22.15 -14.52 7.29
C GLY A 111 22.28 -13.31 8.21
N ASP A 112 22.44 -12.10 7.67
CA ASP A 112 22.47 -10.88 8.49
C ASP A 112 21.19 -10.69 9.29
N THR A 113 21.33 -10.14 10.51
CA THR A 113 20.21 -9.87 11.41
C THR A 113 19.52 -8.57 11.02
N VAL A 114 18.20 -8.65 10.86
CA VAL A 114 17.31 -7.55 10.52
C VAL A 114 16.13 -7.52 11.50
N MET A 115 15.70 -6.35 11.94
CA MET A 115 14.43 -6.23 12.65
C MET A 115 13.32 -5.76 11.71
N GLY A 116 12.12 -6.32 11.87
CA GLY A 116 10.94 -5.91 11.11
C GLY A 116 9.65 -6.08 11.90
N MET A 117 8.59 -5.36 11.53
CA MET A 117 7.31 -5.52 12.19
C MET A 117 6.73 -6.91 11.92
N SER A 118 6.29 -7.59 12.99
CA SER A 118 5.62 -8.89 12.89
C SER A 118 4.43 -8.86 11.93
N LEU A 119 4.30 -9.89 11.10
CA LEU A 119 3.18 -10.03 10.17
C LEU A 119 1.82 -10.03 10.91
N SER A 120 1.75 -10.68 12.07
CA SER A 120 0.54 -10.73 12.89
C SER A 120 0.18 -9.38 13.54
N ASN A 121 1.12 -8.46 13.63
CA ASN A 121 0.89 -7.11 14.14
C ASN A 121 0.80 -6.02 13.06
N GLY A 122 0.66 -6.44 11.81
CA GLY A 122 0.45 -5.53 10.67
C GLY A 122 1.64 -5.33 9.76
N GLY A 123 2.76 -6.04 9.95
CA GLY A 123 3.90 -6.02 9.03
C GLY A 123 3.55 -6.54 7.63
N HIS A 124 4.46 -6.35 6.68
CA HIS A 124 4.32 -6.90 5.34
C HIS A 124 5.08 -8.23 5.20
N LEU A 125 4.71 -9.08 4.24
CA LEU A 125 5.41 -10.35 3.96
C LEU A 125 6.92 -10.14 3.75
N THR A 126 7.30 -9.06 3.10
CA THR A 126 8.72 -8.73 2.84
C THR A 126 9.48 -8.16 4.05
N HIS A 127 8.83 -8.08 5.21
CA HIS A 127 9.45 -7.67 6.48
C HIS A 127 9.84 -8.89 7.33
N GLY A 128 10.27 -9.97 6.69
CA GLY A 128 10.83 -11.14 7.38
C GLY A 128 9.91 -12.34 7.53
N SER A 129 8.78 -12.40 6.81
CA SER A 129 7.93 -13.60 6.82
C SER A 129 8.72 -14.84 6.38
N PRO A 130 8.65 -15.99 7.11
CA PRO A 130 9.39 -17.21 6.79
C PRO A 130 9.07 -17.79 5.40
N VAL A 131 7.91 -17.47 4.83
CA VAL A 131 7.52 -17.91 3.49
C VAL A 131 8.00 -16.97 2.39
N ASN A 132 8.50 -15.77 2.76
CA ASN A 132 9.03 -14.78 1.84
C ASN A 132 10.54 -14.88 1.70
N LEU A 133 11.08 -14.36 0.58
CA LEU A 133 12.51 -14.28 0.34
C LEU A 133 13.26 -13.63 1.52
N SER A 134 12.70 -12.55 2.09
CA SER A 134 13.31 -11.82 3.20
C SER A 134 13.60 -12.73 4.40
N GLY A 135 12.61 -13.50 4.87
CA GLY A 135 12.77 -14.42 5.99
C GLY A 135 13.54 -15.71 5.65
N LYS A 136 13.77 -15.99 4.35
CA LYS A 136 14.58 -17.14 3.91
C LYS A 136 16.06 -16.81 3.80
N TYR A 137 16.42 -15.59 3.46
CA TYR A 137 17.80 -15.17 3.23
C TYR A 137 18.42 -14.47 4.44
N PHE A 138 17.61 -13.79 5.26
CA PHE A 138 18.09 -12.98 6.38
C PHE A 138 17.49 -13.49 7.69
N HIS A 139 18.19 -13.23 8.80
CA HIS A 139 17.70 -13.53 10.13
C HIS A 139 16.83 -12.39 10.65
N PHE A 140 15.50 -12.47 10.43
CA PHE A 140 14.57 -11.47 10.90
C PHE A 140 14.13 -11.70 12.35
N VAL A 141 14.27 -10.67 13.18
CA VAL A 141 13.78 -10.59 14.55
C VAL A 141 12.54 -9.69 14.55
N PRO A 142 11.34 -10.23 14.83
CA PRO A 142 10.11 -9.45 14.74
C PRO A 142 9.90 -8.57 15.98
N TYR A 143 9.56 -7.30 15.77
CA TYR A 143 8.98 -6.46 16.83
C TYR A 143 7.46 -6.35 16.66
N GLY A 144 6.75 -5.97 17.74
CA GLY A 144 5.30 -5.97 17.78
C GLY A 144 4.68 -4.67 18.26
N VAL A 145 3.45 -4.82 18.72
CA VAL A 145 2.64 -3.77 19.35
C VAL A 145 2.33 -4.14 20.79
N ASP A 146 1.98 -3.15 21.59
CA ASP A 146 1.51 -3.33 22.96
C ASP A 146 0.08 -3.93 23.04
N ALA A 147 -0.44 -4.10 24.24
CA ALA A 147 -1.78 -4.65 24.48
C ALA A 147 -2.90 -3.76 23.90
N GLN A 148 -2.64 -2.49 23.67
CA GLN A 148 -3.55 -1.53 23.09
C GLN A 148 -3.48 -1.46 21.55
N GLY A 149 -2.48 -2.13 20.95
CA GLY A 149 -2.26 -2.16 19.50
C GLY A 149 -1.38 -1.04 18.98
N TYR A 150 -0.59 -0.37 19.82
CA TYR A 150 0.40 0.63 19.43
C TYR A 150 1.81 0.02 19.35
N ILE A 151 2.66 0.53 18.46
CA ILE A 151 4.07 0.12 18.42
C ILE A 151 4.71 0.40 19.78
N ASP A 152 5.26 -0.65 20.41
CA ASP A 152 6.00 -0.53 21.67
C ASP A 152 7.46 -0.18 21.37
N TYR A 153 7.77 1.11 21.37
CA TYR A 153 9.13 1.60 21.04
C TYR A 153 10.16 1.23 22.11
N ASP A 154 9.74 1.07 23.38
CA ASP A 154 10.66 0.67 24.47
C ASP A 154 11.03 -0.81 24.34
N ALA A 155 10.05 -1.68 24.08
CA ALA A 155 10.30 -3.08 23.75
C ALA A 155 11.12 -3.23 22.46
N MET A 156 10.84 -2.42 21.42
CA MET A 156 11.61 -2.37 20.20
C MET A 156 13.07 -2.01 20.45
N ARG A 157 13.34 -1.00 21.29
CA ARG A 157 14.68 -0.58 21.68
C ARG A 157 15.42 -1.69 22.44
N ALA A 158 14.76 -2.30 23.43
CA ALA A 158 15.35 -3.40 24.21
C ALA A 158 15.75 -4.57 23.29
N LEU A 159 14.88 -4.94 22.36
CA LEU A 159 15.12 -6.00 21.37
C LEU A 159 16.27 -5.64 20.43
N ALA A 160 16.37 -4.38 19.98
CA ALA A 160 17.46 -3.92 19.13
C ALA A 160 18.83 -3.97 19.83
N LEU A 161 18.89 -3.63 21.11
CA LEU A 161 20.10 -3.73 21.92
C LEU A 161 20.55 -5.19 22.12
N GLU A 162 19.60 -6.11 22.23
CA GLU A 162 19.85 -7.54 22.38
C GLU A 162 20.37 -8.16 21.08
N CYS A 163 19.61 -7.99 19.97
CA CYS A 163 19.91 -8.69 18.70
C CYS A 163 20.89 -7.95 17.77
N LYS A 164 21.15 -6.65 18.02
CA LYS A 164 22.11 -5.81 17.28
C LYS A 164 21.92 -5.92 15.76
N PRO A 165 20.76 -5.56 15.22
CA PRO A 165 20.48 -5.73 13.81
C PRO A 165 21.32 -4.79 12.96
N LEU A 166 21.67 -5.20 11.73
CA LEU A 166 22.28 -4.31 10.74
C LEU A 166 21.29 -3.36 10.09
N MET A 167 20.00 -3.73 10.11
CA MET A 167 18.92 -2.89 9.56
C MET A 167 17.66 -3.06 10.39
N ILE A 168 16.94 -1.96 10.60
CA ILE A 168 15.58 -1.95 11.15
C ILE A 168 14.61 -1.50 10.06
N VAL A 169 13.65 -2.38 9.75
CA VAL A 169 12.59 -2.13 8.78
C VAL A 169 11.33 -1.68 9.49
N SER A 170 10.87 -0.48 9.19
CA SER A 170 9.62 0.08 9.67
C SER A 170 8.60 0.20 8.53
N GLY A 171 7.33 0.42 8.89
CA GLY A 171 6.22 0.47 7.96
C GLY A 171 5.30 -0.72 8.14
N ALA A 172 4.05 -0.57 7.73
CA ALA A 172 3.01 -1.57 8.00
C ALA A 172 1.95 -1.62 6.92
N SER A 173 1.32 -2.78 6.78
CA SER A 173 0.18 -3.03 5.91
C SER A 173 -1.17 -2.91 6.63
N ALA A 174 -1.18 -3.05 7.95
CA ALA A 174 -2.40 -3.07 8.76
C ALA A 174 -2.22 -2.38 10.13
N TYR A 175 -1.48 -1.29 10.16
CA TYR A 175 -1.30 -0.47 11.38
C TYR A 175 -2.05 0.85 11.21
N PRO A 176 -3.09 1.12 12.03
CA PRO A 176 -3.97 2.27 11.83
C PRO A 176 -3.45 3.57 12.45
N ARG A 177 -2.31 3.57 13.12
CA ARG A 177 -1.78 4.73 13.85
C ARG A 177 -0.57 5.36 13.16
N THR A 178 -0.26 6.58 13.55
CA THR A 178 0.96 7.28 13.12
C THR A 178 2.21 6.57 13.64
N ILE A 179 3.21 6.43 12.78
CA ILE A 179 4.51 5.86 13.13
C ILE A 179 5.46 7.01 13.48
N ASP A 180 6.13 6.91 14.63
CA ASP A 180 7.13 7.86 15.08
C ASP A 180 8.52 7.50 14.51
N PHE A 181 8.84 8.08 13.36
CA PHE A 181 10.10 7.81 12.66
C PHE A 181 11.32 8.38 13.37
N GLU A 182 11.16 9.43 14.18
CA GLU A 182 12.25 10.02 14.97
C GLU A 182 12.70 9.06 16.06
N LYS A 183 11.77 8.44 16.80
CA LYS A 183 12.09 7.41 17.78
C LYS A 183 12.79 6.20 17.17
N ILE A 184 12.33 5.76 15.99
CA ILE A 184 12.98 4.64 15.30
C ILE A 184 14.39 5.02 14.87
N ARG A 185 14.62 6.23 14.37
CA ARG A 185 15.97 6.72 14.04
C ARG A 185 16.87 6.71 15.27
N ALA A 186 16.40 7.19 16.41
CA ALA A 186 17.17 7.19 17.65
C ALA A 186 17.59 5.76 18.07
N ILE A 187 16.68 4.77 17.94
CA ILE A 187 16.99 3.36 18.20
C ILE A 187 18.05 2.84 17.21
N CYS A 188 17.91 3.15 15.93
CA CYS A 188 18.88 2.75 14.91
C CYS A 188 20.26 3.34 15.20
N ASP A 189 20.34 4.62 15.57
CA ASP A 189 21.60 5.31 15.89
C ASP A 189 22.28 4.68 17.11
N GLU A 190 21.50 4.30 18.12
CA GLU A 190 22.01 3.67 19.35
C GLU A 190 22.68 2.31 19.09
N VAL A 191 22.17 1.53 18.13
CA VAL A 191 22.71 0.20 17.81
C VAL A 191 23.57 0.17 16.55
N GLY A 192 23.69 1.30 15.83
CA GLY A 192 24.46 1.41 14.58
C GLY A 192 23.77 0.74 13.38
N ALA A 193 22.44 0.63 13.40
CA ALA A 193 21.66 0.00 12.33
C ALA A 193 21.28 1.01 11.24
N LEU A 194 21.16 0.52 9.99
CA LEU A 194 20.48 1.25 8.92
C LEU A 194 18.98 1.30 9.19
N MET A 195 18.35 2.42 8.81
CA MET A 195 16.91 2.59 8.91
C MET A 195 16.26 2.50 7.53
N MET A 196 15.42 1.50 7.31
CA MET A 196 14.57 1.37 6.12
C MET A 196 13.12 1.56 6.50
N VAL A 197 12.38 2.37 5.74
CA VAL A 197 10.94 2.59 5.96
C VAL A 197 10.16 2.27 4.70
N ASP A 198 9.25 1.30 4.80
CA ASP A 198 8.29 0.98 3.75
C ASP A 198 7.00 1.78 3.95
N ILE A 199 6.82 2.83 3.15
CA ILE A 199 5.63 3.70 3.20
C ILE A 199 4.53 3.28 2.22
N ALA A 200 4.56 2.07 1.68
CA ALA A 200 3.65 1.64 0.61
C ALA A 200 2.18 1.98 0.90
N HIS A 201 1.72 1.80 2.13
CA HIS A 201 0.34 2.10 2.51
C HIS A 201 0.06 3.60 2.68
N ILE A 202 1.03 4.36 3.13
CA ILE A 202 0.87 5.77 3.50
C ILE A 202 1.54 6.76 2.52
N ALA A 203 2.08 6.28 1.40
CA ALA A 203 2.86 7.12 0.48
C ALA A 203 2.11 8.36 -0.01
N GLY A 204 0.83 8.23 -0.34
CA GLY A 204 0.00 9.38 -0.71
C GLY A 204 -0.20 10.36 0.43
N LEU A 205 -0.40 9.87 1.65
CA LEU A 205 -0.55 10.69 2.85
C LEU A 205 0.74 11.45 3.16
N VAL A 206 1.90 10.78 3.07
CA VAL A 206 3.22 11.40 3.25
C VAL A 206 3.45 12.48 2.19
N ALA A 207 3.19 12.17 0.92
CA ALA A 207 3.35 13.11 -0.19
C ALA A 207 2.48 14.38 -0.04
N ALA A 208 1.30 14.24 0.57
CA ALA A 208 0.37 15.35 0.81
C ALA A 208 0.55 16.04 2.17
N GLY A 209 1.50 15.59 3.00
CA GLY A 209 1.71 16.12 4.36
C GLY A 209 0.62 15.75 5.36
N GLN A 210 -0.15 14.69 5.09
CA GLN A 210 -1.20 14.15 5.98
C GLN A 210 -0.67 13.09 6.96
N HIS A 211 0.58 12.66 6.79
CA HIS A 211 1.33 11.78 7.68
C HIS A 211 2.78 12.27 7.74
N PRO A 212 3.48 12.18 8.90
CA PRO A 212 4.90 12.50 8.98
C PRO A 212 5.73 11.77 7.91
N SER A 213 6.72 12.47 7.34
CA SER A 213 7.62 11.88 6.36
C SER A 213 8.81 11.18 7.04
N PRO A 214 9.15 9.95 6.66
CA PRO A 214 10.36 9.30 7.13
C PRO A 214 11.65 9.78 6.41
N VAL A 215 11.52 10.49 5.29
CA VAL A 215 12.66 10.87 4.43
C VAL A 215 13.77 11.59 5.20
N PRO A 216 13.51 12.49 6.14
CA PRO A 216 14.57 13.14 6.93
C PRO A 216 15.34 12.19 7.85
N TYR A 217 14.75 11.06 8.24
CA TYR A 217 15.28 10.14 9.24
C TYR A 217 15.88 8.87 8.63
N ALA A 218 15.23 8.32 7.60
CA ALA A 218 15.57 7.02 7.03
C ALA A 218 16.79 7.09 6.09
N ASP A 219 17.53 5.98 6.05
CA ASP A 219 18.56 5.76 5.03
C ASP A 219 17.93 5.34 3.71
N PHE A 220 16.84 4.53 3.78
CA PHE A 220 16.06 4.05 2.64
C PHE A 220 14.57 4.22 2.92
N VAL A 221 13.84 4.70 1.92
CA VAL A 221 12.38 4.72 1.94
C VAL A 221 11.89 4.00 0.70
N THR A 222 11.12 2.93 0.89
CA THR A 222 10.52 2.17 -0.20
C THR A 222 9.02 2.40 -0.25
N THR A 223 8.43 2.22 -1.42
CA THR A 223 6.99 2.31 -1.58
C THR A 223 6.48 1.52 -2.77
N THR A 224 5.20 1.19 -2.74
CA THR A 224 4.41 0.92 -3.95
C THR A 224 3.85 2.23 -4.51
N THR A 225 3.45 2.23 -5.78
CA THR A 225 2.87 3.41 -6.43
C THR A 225 1.35 3.38 -6.56
N HIS A 226 0.70 2.26 -6.24
CA HIS A 226 -0.70 1.97 -6.59
C HIS A 226 -1.71 1.98 -5.42
N LYS A 227 -1.30 2.36 -4.20
CA LYS A 227 -2.19 2.41 -3.02
C LYS A 227 -2.70 3.84 -2.80
N THR A 228 -2.40 4.47 -1.66
CA THR A 228 -2.78 5.87 -1.39
C THR A 228 -2.21 6.86 -2.41
N LEU A 229 -1.06 6.53 -3.03
CA LEU A 229 -0.45 7.37 -4.07
C LEU A 229 -1.23 7.38 -5.39
N ARG A 230 -2.14 6.40 -5.60
CA ARG A 230 -3.09 6.32 -6.73
C ARG A 230 -2.42 6.25 -8.12
N GLY A 231 -1.27 5.56 -8.22
CA GLY A 231 -0.55 5.36 -9.46
C GLY A 231 -0.66 3.95 -10.04
N PRO A 232 0.15 3.61 -11.05
CA PRO A 232 0.19 2.27 -11.62
C PRO A 232 0.77 1.28 -10.61
N ARG A 233 0.50 -0.01 -10.81
CA ARG A 233 1.15 -1.06 -10.02
C ARG A 233 2.65 -1.06 -10.30
N GLY A 234 3.44 -0.85 -9.24
CA GLY A 234 4.89 -0.73 -9.32
C GLY A 234 5.48 -0.41 -7.95
N GLY A 235 6.79 -0.25 -7.89
CA GLY A 235 7.53 0.17 -6.71
C GLY A 235 8.50 1.32 -6.99
N MET A 236 9.08 1.86 -5.93
CA MET A 236 10.08 2.93 -5.97
C MET A 236 10.96 2.84 -4.72
N ILE A 237 12.22 3.23 -4.85
CA ILE A 237 13.18 3.34 -3.75
C ILE A 237 13.68 4.78 -3.70
N MET A 238 13.61 5.39 -2.55
CA MET A 238 14.22 6.67 -2.22
C MET A 238 15.35 6.43 -1.21
N CYS A 239 16.45 7.14 -1.31
CA CYS A 239 17.55 7.00 -0.36
C CYS A 239 18.40 8.27 -0.29
N ARG A 240 19.36 8.28 0.63
CA ARG A 240 20.39 9.30 0.64
C ARG A 240 21.31 9.12 -0.57
N GLU A 241 21.86 10.21 -1.11
CA GLU A 241 22.66 10.23 -2.33
C GLU A 241 23.81 9.19 -2.30
N GLN A 242 24.45 9.02 -1.14
CA GLN A 242 25.57 8.08 -0.98
C GLN A 242 25.23 6.62 -1.31
N TYR A 243 23.97 6.22 -1.20
CA TYR A 243 23.52 4.86 -1.47
C TYR A 243 22.98 4.67 -2.90
N GLY A 244 22.79 5.75 -3.65
CA GLY A 244 22.13 5.73 -4.95
C GLY A 244 22.74 4.72 -5.93
N LYS A 245 24.08 4.72 -6.07
CA LYS A 245 24.79 3.79 -6.95
C LYS A 245 24.63 2.33 -6.54
N ALA A 246 24.59 2.05 -5.23
CA ALA A 246 24.40 0.68 -4.73
C ALA A 246 22.98 0.19 -5.01
N ILE A 247 21.97 1.06 -4.83
CA ILE A 247 20.57 0.78 -5.16
C ILE A 247 20.39 0.54 -6.67
N ASP A 248 20.97 1.39 -7.51
CA ASP A 248 20.90 1.20 -8.97
C ASP A 248 21.49 -0.15 -9.38
N LYS A 249 22.67 -0.51 -8.84
CA LYS A 249 23.32 -1.79 -9.11
C LYS A 249 22.49 -2.98 -8.59
N ALA A 250 21.84 -2.84 -7.45
CA ALA A 250 20.98 -3.88 -6.88
C ALA A 250 19.69 -4.09 -7.70
N ILE A 251 19.16 -3.03 -8.30
CA ILE A 251 18.04 -3.14 -9.24
C ILE A 251 18.54 -3.72 -10.57
N PHE A 252 19.44 -3.05 -11.26
CA PHE A 252 19.99 -3.53 -12.52
C PHE A 252 21.52 -3.52 -12.46
N PRO A 253 22.18 -4.66 -12.70
CA PRO A 253 21.64 -5.97 -13.11
C PRO A 253 21.30 -6.92 -11.94
N GLY A 254 21.23 -6.45 -10.70
CA GLY A 254 21.20 -7.29 -9.49
C GLY A 254 19.94 -8.15 -9.37
N THR A 255 18.75 -7.53 -9.38
CA THR A 255 17.47 -8.21 -9.12
C THR A 255 16.47 -8.11 -10.25
N GLN A 256 16.70 -7.23 -11.23
CA GLN A 256 15.85 -7.01 -12.41
C GLN A 256 16.69 -6.93 -13.68
N GLY A 257 16.02 -7.14 -14.85
CA GLY A 257 16.53 -6.84 -16.18
C GLY A 257 15.94 -5.53 -16.72
N GLY A 258 15.36 -5.55 -17.93
CA GLY A 258 14.79 -4.38 -18.57
C GLY A 258 13.66 -3.74 -17.76
N PRO A 259 13.70 -2.41 -17.57
CA PRO A 259 12.64 -1.69 -16.88
C PRO A 259 11.35 -1.68 -17.69
N LEU A 260 10.21 -1.61 -17.01
CA LEU A 260 8.89 -1.51 -17.62
C LEU A 260 8.60 -0.04 -17.96
N MET A 261 9.02 0.42 -19.14
CA MET A 261 8.97 1.85 -19.49
C MET A 261 7.55 2.42 -19.55
N HIS A 262 6.56 1.62 -19.95
CA HIS A 262 5.14 1.99 -19.89
C HIS A 262 4.64 2.17 -18.46
N VAL A 263 5.12 1.36 -17.50
CA VAL A 263 4.81 1.54 -16.06
C VAL A 263 5.50 2.78 -15.51
N ILE A 264 6.75 3.04 -15.90
CA ILE A 264 7.47 4.27 -15.49
C ILE A 264 6.77 5.51 -16.03
N ALA A 265 6.22 5.46 -17.27
CA ALA A 265 5.38 6.52 -17.79
C ALA A 265 4.12 6.74 -16.93
N GLY A 266 3.44 5.66 -16.54
CA GLY A 266 2.33 5.72 -15.59
C GLY A 266 2.72 6.33 -14.24
N LYS A 267 3.92 6.01 -13.72
CA LYS A 267 4.47 6.65 -12.49
C LYS A 267 4.71 8.14 -12.72
N ALA A 268 5.31 8.54 -13.84
CA ALA A 268 5.55 9.94 -14.16
C ALA A 268 4.24 10.76 -14.23
N VAL A 269 3.18 10.18 -14.83
CA VAL A 269 1.85 10.82 -14.86
C VAL A 269 1.29 10.94 -13.44
N CYS A 270 1.29 9.85 -12.67
CA CYS A 270 0.82 9.82 -11.29
C CYS A 270 1.51 10.86 -10.40
N PHE A 271 2.84 10.96 -10.47
CA PHE A 271 3.58 11.93 -9.68
C PHE A 271 3.29 13.37 -10.12
N GLY A 272 3.07 13.59 -11.43
CA GLY A 272 2.62 14.89 -11.94
C GLY A 272 1.22 15.27 -11.43
N GLU A 273 0.31 14.31 -11.28
CA GLU A 273 -0.99 14.52 -10.65
C GLU A 273 -0.85 14.77 -9.15
N ALA A 274 0.04 14.03 -8.47
CA ALA A 274 0.27 14.16 -7.02
C ALA A 274 0.92 15.49 -6.61
N LEU A 275 1.61 16.17 -7.51
CA LEU A 275 2.17 17.51 -7.29
C LEU A 275 1.11 18.63 -7.33
N LYS A 276 -0.11 18.35 -7.81
CA LYS A 276 -1.18 19.35 -7.90
C LYS A 276 -1.89 19.54 -6.56
N PRO A 277 -2.44 20.75 -6.28
CA PRO A 277 -3.16 21.01 -5.03
C PRO A 277 -4.32 20.05 -4.76
N GLU A 278 -5.05 19.63 -5.80
CA GLU A 278 -6.21 18.74 -5.71
C GLU A 278 -5.85 17.37 -5.10
N PHE A 279 -4.59 16.95 -5.24
CA PHE A 279 -4.12 15.74 -4.60
C PHE A 279 -4.04 15.85 -3.08
N LYS A 280 -3.66 17.03 -2.56
CA LYS A 280 -3.66 17.30 -1.11
C LYS A 280 -5.07 17.25 -0.55
N ASP A 281 -6.03 17.84 -1.26
CA ASP A 281 -7.45 17.82 -0.89
C ASP A 281 -7.99 16.38 -0.89
N TYR A 282 -7.62 15.59 -1.89
CA TYR A 282 -7.97 14.18 -1.97
C TYR A 282 -7.42 13.37 -0.78
N GLN A 283 -6.14 13.54 -0.42
CA GLN A 283 -5.54 12.86 0.72
C GLN A 283 -6.15 13.30 2.05
N ALA A 284 -6.45 14.59 2.21
CA ALA A 284 -7.17 15.08 3.38
C ALA A 284 -8.58 14.48 3.48
N GLN A 285 -9.27 14.30 2.35
CA GLN A 285 -10.58 13.65 2.33
C GLN A 285 -10.50 12.17 2.70
N ILE A 286 -9.42 11.45 2.34
CA ILE A 286 -9.20 10.06 2.78
C ILE A 286 -9.22 9.97 4.32
N ILE A 287 -8.50 10.89 5.00
CA ILE A 287 -8.46 10.92 6.47
C ILE A 287 -9.85 11.27 7.05
N LYS A 288 -10.54 12.27 6.49
CA LYS A 288 -11.91 12.64 6.94
C LYS A 288 -12.87 11.47 6.82
N ASN A 289 -12.80 10.74 5.71
CA ASN A 289 -13.62 9.56 5.47
C ASN A 289 -13.27 8.43 6.47
N ALA A 290 -11.98 8.20 6.76
CA ALA A 290 -11.55 7.21 7.74
C ALA A 290 -12.04 7.57 9.15
N LYS A 291 -11.96 8.84 9.55
CA LYS A 291 -12.48 9.34 10.83
C LYS A 291 -14.01 9.23 10.93
N ALA A 292 -14.73 9.51 9.86
CA ALA A 292 -16.18 9.33 9.83
C ALA A 292 -16.57 7.85 9.96
N LEU A 293 -15.82 6.97 9.30
CA LEU A 293 -16.01 5.52 9.38
C LEU A 293 -15.71 5.00 10.81
N GLU A 294 -14.63 5.49 11.44
CA GLU A 294 -14.30 5.23 12.86
C GLU A 294 -15.44 5.60 13.80
N ALA A 295 -15.92 6.84 13.68
CA ALA A 295 -17.01 7.34 14.54
C ALA A 295 -18.30 6.52 14.35
N ALA A 296 -18.61 6.15 13.10
CA ALA A 296 -19.78 5.36 12.79
C ALA A 296 -19.67 3.92 13.32
N PHE A 297 -18.53 3.26 13.18
CA PHE A 297 -18.31 1.92 13.75
C PHE A 297 -18.39 1.92 15.28
N ARG A 298 -17.84 2.96 15.92
CA ARG A 298 -17.96 3.12 17.39
C ARG A 298 -19.42 3.26 17.82
N ALA A 299 -20.23 4.05 17.07
CA ALA A 299 -21.66 4.20 17.35
C ALA A 299 -22.44 2.89 17.15
N GLU A 300 -21.99 2.02 16.24
CA GLU A 300 -22.59 0.69 16.01
C GLU A 300 -22.03 -0.39 16.96
N GLY A 301 -21.13 -0.05 17.87
CA GLY A 301 -20.52 -0.97 18.84
C GLY A 301 -19.49 -1.93 18.26
N ILE A 302 -18.93 -1.63 17.09
CA ILE A 302 -17.88 -2.46 16.47
C ILE A 302 -16.53 -2.04 17.06
N LYS A 303 -15.83 -3.02 17.63
CA LYS A 303 -14.50 -2.84 18.22
C LYS A 303 -13.43 -2.65 17.11
N MET A 304 -12.48 -1.78 17.36
CA MET A 304 -11.36 -1.50 16.46
C MET A 304 -10.03 -1.65 17.22
N VAL A 305 -9.02 -2.20 16.56
CA VAL A 305 -7.66 -2.25 17.11
C VAL A 305 -7.17 -0.83 17.35
N SER A 306 -6.47 -0.59 18.46
CA SER A 306 -6.01 0.71 18.95
C SER A 306 -7.12 1.78 19.07
N ASP A 307 -8.38 1.35 19.16
CA ASP A 307 -9.56 2.21 19.29
C ASP A 307 -9.67 3.31 18.23
N GLY A 308 -9.33 3.00 16.97
CA GLY A 308 -9.53 3.91 15.82
C GLY A 308 -8.35 4.02 14.87
N THR A 309 -8.22 5.17 14.20
CA THR A 309 -7.22 5.40 13.17
C THR A 309 -6.69 6.82 13.13
N ASP A 310 -5.44 7.00 12.70
CA ASP A 310 -4.83 8.29 12.35
C ASP A 310 -4.55 8.40 10.84
N ASN A 311 -4.85 7.34 10.06
CA ASN A 311 -4.54 7.28 8.64
C ASN A 311 -5.73 6.84 7.78
N HIS A 312 -5.51 6.11 6.71
CA HIS A 312 -6.50 5.73 5.70
C HIS A 312 -7.22 4.40 5.97
N LEU A 313 -6.85 3.66 7.00
CA LEU A 313 -7.38 2.32 7.28
C LEU A 313 -7.82 2.16 8.73
N LEU A 314 -8.75 1.22 8.94
CA LEU A 314 -9.14 0.71 10.24
C LEU A 314 -8.99 -0.81 10.24
N LEU A 315 -8.72 -1.36 11.42
CA LEU A 315 -8.70 -2.80 11.65
C LEU A 315 -9.81 -3.15 12.66
N LEU A 316 -10.90 -3.73 12.15
CA LEU A 316 -12.02 -4.18 12.96
C LEU A 316 -11.64 -5.45 13.69
N ASP A 317 -12.04 -5.59 14.97
CA ASP A 317 -11.65 -6.70 15.85
C ASP A 317 -12.90 -7.46 16.34
N PHE A 318 -13.00 -8.70 15.93
CA PHE A 318 -14.06 -9.65 16.28
C PHE A 318 -13.54 -10.77 17.20
N SER A 319 -12.40 -10.53 17.90
CA SER A 319 -11.89 -11.47 18.90
C SER A 319 -12.92 -11.73 19.98
N GLY A 320 -13.09 -13.01 20.37
CA GLY A 320 -14.04 -13.41 21.40
C GLY A 320 -15.52 -13.41 20.96
N THR A 321 -15.82 -13.21 19.66
CA THR A 321 -17.17 -13.31 19.09
C THR A 321 -17.30 -14.52 18.16
N GLU A 322 -18.53 -14.87 17.78
CA GLU A 322 -18.79 -15.90 16.74
C GLU A 322 -18.39 -15.44 15.33
N MET A 323 -18.38 -14.13 15.07
CA MET A 323 -17.96 -13.58 13.79
C MET A 323 -16.46 -13.80 13.59
N THR A 324 -16.07 -14.21 12.38
CA THR A 324 -14.65 -14.33 11.98
C THR A 324 -14.34 -13.41 10.84
N GLY A 325 -13.05 -13.08 10.68
CA GLY A 325 -12.61 -12.28 9.54
C GLY A 325 -13.01 -12.90 8.20
N LYS A 326 -12.83 -14.23 8.04
CA LYS A 326 -13.21 -14.94 6.81
C LYS A 326 -14.72 -14.93 6.56
N LEU A 327 -15.52 -15.16 7.60
CA LEU A 327 -16.99 -15.16 7.44
C LEU A 327 -17.48 -13.78 7.01
N LEU A 328 -17.03 -12.73 7.70
CA LEU A 328 -17.43 -11.36 7.38
C LEU A 328 -16.93 -10.92 5.98
N GLU A 329 -15.70 -11.27 5.60
CA GLU A 329 -15.18 -11.04 4.24
C GLU A 329 -16.11 -11.67 3.18
N THR A 330 -16.54 -12.91 3.37
CA THR A 330 -17.44 -13.62 2.45
C THR A 330 -18.82 -12.96 2.37
N LEU A 331 -19.45 -12.68 3.50
CA LEU A 331 -20.79 -12.07 3.53
C LEU A 331 -20.81 -10.65 2.94
N LEU A 332 -19.75 -9.87 3.19
CA LEU A 332 -19.64 -8.52 2.63
C LEU A 332 -19.39 -8.55 1.13
N GLU A 333 -18.60 -9.50 0.62
CA GLU A 333 -18.41 -9.67 -0.83
C GLU A 333 -19.72 -10.01 -1.53
N GLU A 334 -20.53 -10.91 -0.95
CA GLU A 334 -21.88 -11.22 -1.45
C GLU A 334 -22.83 -10.02 -1.40
N ALA A 335 -22.57 -9.07 -0.48
CA ALA A 335 -23.32 -7.82 -0.34
C ALA A 335 -22.74 -6.66 -1.17
N ASN A 336 -21.81 -6.93 -2.09
CA ASN A 336 -21.10 -5.95 -2.92
C ASN A 336 -20.26 -4.94 -2.11
N ILE A 337 -19.70 -5.36 -0.99
CA ILE A 337 -18.73 -4.59 -0.18
C ILE A 337 -17.44 -5.39 -0.09
N THR A 338 -16.40 -4.95 -0.79
CA THR A 338 -15.13 -5.67 -0.87
C THR A 338 -14.19 -5.24 0.24
N VAL A 339 -13.77 -6.19 1.08
CA VAL A 339 -12.84 -6.03 2.21
C VAL A 339 -11.82 -7.15 2.21
N ASN A 340 -10.87 -7.15 3.15
CA ASN A 340 -10.04 -8.34 3.38
C ASN A 340 -9.99 -8.71 4.85
N LYS A 341 -10.04 -10.02 5.13
CA LYS A 341 -9.73 -10.55 6.46
C LYS A 341 -8.30 -10.20 6.85
N ASN A 342 -8.06 -10.00 8.13
CA ASN A 342 -6.75 -9.64 8.68
C ASN A 342 -6.57 -10.19 10.08
N THR A 343 -5.36 -10.57 10.45
CA THR A 343 -5.03 -10.86 11.84
C THR A 343 -5.14 -9.62 12.71
N VAL A 344 -5.44 -9.81 13.97
CA VAL A 344 -5.42 -8.76 15.00
C VAL A 344 -4.29 -9.04 16.00
N PRO A 345 -3.82 -8.06 16.79
CA PRO A 345 -2.89 -8.32 17.88
C PRO A 345 -3.43 -9.44 18.81
N ASN A 346 -2.53 -10.34 19.23
CA ASN A 346 -2.87 -11.52 20.04
C ASN A 346 -3.87 -12.48 19.35
N GLU A 347 -3.79 -12.61 18.04
CA GLU A 347 -4.64 -13.51 17.24
C GLU A 347 -4.57 -14.96 17.70
N THR A 348 -5.74 -15.55 17.98
CA THR A 348 -5.86 -16.94 18.43
C THR A 348 -6.38 -17.88 17.33
N ARG A 349 -6.94 -17.34 16.26
CA ARG A 349 -7.44 -18.11 15.12
C ARG A 349 -6.33 -18.32 14.08
N SER A 350 -6.51 -19.32 13.23
CA SER A 350 -5.56 -19.55 12.14
C SER A 350 -5.50 -18.37 11.15
N PRO A 351 -4.39 -18.15 10.45
CA PRO A 351 -4.26 -17.09 9.44
C PRO A 351 -5.27 -17.19 8.27
N PHE A 352 -5.89 -18.36 8.08
CA PHE A 352 -6.92 -18.57 7.05
C PHE A 352 -8.31 -18.14 7.50
N VAL A 353 -8.54 -17.99 8.81
CA VAL A 353 -9.81 -17.61 9.43
C VAL A 353 -9.77 -16.18 9.94
N THR A 354 -8.82 -15.85 10.77
CA THR A 354 -8.56 -14.55 11.43
C THR A 354 -9.73 -14.04 12.30
N SER A 355 -9.43 -13.08 13.15
CA SER A 355 -10.44 -12.39 13.98
C SER A 355 -10.73 -10.97 13.50
N GLY A 356 -10.00 -10.46 12.51
CA GLY A 356 -10.16 -9.09 12.05
C GLY A 356 -10.55 -8.96 10.59
N VAL A 357 -11.05 -7.76 10.27
CA VAL A 357 -11.27 -7.28 8.91
C VAL A 357 -10.63 -5.90 8.77
N ARG A 358 -9.77 -5.74 7.76
CA ARG A 358 -9.18 -4.45 7.42
C ARG A 358 -10.07 -3.72 6.42
N VAL A 359 -10.36 -2.45 6.68
CA VAL A 359 -11.10 -1.56 5.79
C VAL A 359 -10.32 -0.28 5.57
N GLY A 360 -10.43 0.32 4.39
CA GLY A 360 -9.72 1.55 4.04
C GLY A 360 -10.54 2.44 3.12
N THR A 361 -10.16 3.70 3.04
CA THR A 361 -10.95 4.74 2.37
C THR A 361 -10.35 5.31 1.07
N PRO A 362 -9.17 4.91 0.57
CA PRO A 362 -8.61 5.53 -0.65
C PRO A 362 -9.48 5.35 -1.89
N ALA A 363 -9.93 4.12 -2.18
CA ALA A 363 -10.71 3.80 -3.37
C ALA A 363 -12.08 4.50 -3.39
N VAL A 364 -12.82 4.44 -2.29
CA VAL A 364 -14.12 5.12 -2.18
C VAL A 364 -13.97 6.64 -2.24
N THR A 365 -12.87 7.21 -1.68
CA THR A 365 -12.58 8.65 -1.80
C THR A 365 -12.29 9.03 -3.25
N SER A 366 -11.56 8.19 -4.01
CA SER A 366 -11.36 8.39 -5.46
C SER A 366 -12.67 8.40 -6.25
N ARG A 367 -13.70 7.70 -5.76
CA ARG A 367 -15.06 7.70 -6.34
C ARG A 367 -15.94 8.85 -5.88
N GLY A 368 -15.45 9.72 -4.99
CA GLY A 368 -16.16 10.90 -4.54
C GLY A 368 -16.94 10.75 -3.24
N PHE A 369 -16.81 9.63 -2.52
CA PHE A 369 -17.46 9.44 -1.21
C PHE A 369 -16.99 10.48 -0.20
N LYS A 370 -17.91 10.88 0.67
CA LYS A 370 -17.73 11.85 1.76
C LYS A 370 -18.12 11.22 3.11
N GLU A 371 -17.97 11.98 4.17
CA GLU A 371 -18.19 11.53 5.55
C GLU A 371 -19.60 10.93 5.77
N ALA A 372 -20.63 11.53 5.19
CA ALA A 372 -22.00 11.02 5.30
C ALA A 372 -22.19 9.66 4.61
N ASP A 373 -21.42 9.41 3.56
CA ASP A 373 -21.44 8.14 2.85
C ASP A 373 -20.77 7.05 3.68
N MET A 374 -19.69 7.39 4.40
CA MET A 374 -19.00 6.47 5.31
C MET A 374 -19.89 6.01 6.46
N ALA A 375 -20.76 6.89 6.97
CA ALA A 375 -21.74 6.51 7.99
C ALA A 375 -22.77 5.47 7.47
N LYS A 376 -23.16 5.56 6.20
CA LYS A 376 -24.02 4.52 5.57
C LYS A 376 -23.27 3.19 5.42
N VAL A 377 -22.02 3.25 4.93
CA VAL A 377 -21.17 2.06 4.77
C VAL A 377 -21.01 1.32 6.10
N ALA A 378 -20.71 2.05 7.19
CA ALA A 378 -20.58 1.45 8.51
C ALA A 378 -21.88 0.77 8.97
N LYS A 379 -23.05 1.36 8.71
CA LYS A 379 -24.35 0.77 9.05
C LYS A 379 -24.62 -0.52 8.28
N TRP A 380 -24.28 -0.59 7.00
CA TRP A 380 -24.41 -1.81 6.22
C TRP A 380 -23.50 -2.93 6.75
N ILE A 381 -22.23 -2.62 7.02
CA ILE A 381 -21.30 -3.58 7.61
C ILE A 381 -21.82 -4.05 8.98
N ALA A 382 -22.24 -3.12 9.86
CA ALA A 382 -22.77 -3.45 11.17
C ALA A 382 -24.03 -4.32 11.11
N ARG A 383 -24.91 -4.10 10.11
CA ARG A 383 -26.09 -4.93 9.89
C ARG A 383 -25.68 -6.35 9.49
N VAL A 384 -24.72 -6.51 8.59
CA VAL A 384 -24.19 -7.83 8.22
C VAL A 384 -23.52 -8.52 9.42
N VAL A 385 -22.80 -7.78 10.26
CA VAL A 385 -22.20 -8.34 11.49
C VAL A 385 -23.28 -8.89 12.44
N ARG A 386 -24.41 -8.18 12.61
CA ARG A 386 -25.46 -8.57 13.55
C ARG A 386 -26.39 -9.67 13.02
N GLU A 387 -26.75 -9.61 11.74
CA GLU A 387 -27.81 -10.41 11.13
C GLU A 387 -27.27 -11.55 10.25
N GLY A 388 -25.94 -11.54 9.98
CA GLY A 388 -25.29 -12.56 9.14
C GLY A 388 -25.86 -12.61 7.72
N GLU A 389 -26.04 -13.80 7.20
CA GLU A 389 -26.55 -14.07 5.84
C GLU A 389 -27.92 -13.42 5.57
N ASN A 390 -28.76 -13.25 6.61
CA ASN A 390 -30.08 -12.66 6.45
C ASN A 390 -30.05 -11.19 5.98
N ALA A 391 -28.98 -10.46 6.31
CA ALA A 391 -28.81 -9.06 5.88
C ALA A 391 -28.36 -8.94 4.42
N VAL A 392 -27.67 -9.94 3.88
CA VAL A 392 -26.97 -9.86 2.59
C VAL A 392 -27.86 -9.39 1.43
N PRO A 393 -29.05 -9.98 1.17
CA PRO A 393 -29.86 -9.56 0.02
C PRO A 393 -30.30 -8.10 0.07
N SER A 394 -30.68 -7.63 1.27
CA SER A 394 -31.16 -6.24 1.45
C SER A 394 -30.02 -5.25 1.37
N VAL A 395 -28.85 -5.55 1.98
CA VAL A 395 -27.65 -4.71 1.90
C VAL A 395 -27.18 -4.62 0.47
N LYS A 396 -27.11 -5.73 -0.26
CA LYS A 396 -26.74 -5.74 -1.67
C LYS A 396 -27.58 -4.81 -2.52
N ALA A 397 -28.91 -4.92 -2.39
CA ALA A 397 -29.83 -4.05 -3.15
C ALA A 397 -29.63 -2.56 -2.84
N GLU A 398 -29.40 -2.22 -1.57
CA GLU A 398 -29.10 -0.84 -1.14
C GLU A 398 -27.76 -0.35 -1.69
N VAL A 399 -26.72 -1.18 -1.65
CA VAL A 399 -25.39 -0.87 -2.20
C VAL A 399 -25.48 -0.64 -3.71
N GLU A 400 -26.14 -1.55 -4.46
CA GLU A 400 -26.31 -1.40 -5.91
C GLU A 400 -27.04 -0.10 -6.28
N ALA A 401 -28.08 0.25 -5.54
CA ALA A 401 -28.79 1.50 -5.74
C ALA A 401 -27.91 2.72 -5.44
N PHE A 402 -27.15 2.64 -4.36
CA PHE A 402 -26.26 3.72 -3.91
C PHE A 402 -25.11 3.96 -4.88
N MET A 403 -24.49 2.89 -5.40
CA MET A 403 -23.33 2.97 -6.31
C MET A 403 -23.64 3.62 -7.66
N LYS A 404 -24.93 3.69 -8.06
CA LYS A 404 -25.35 4.45 -9.26
C LYS A 404 -25.03 5.94 -9.16
N GLY A 405 -24.93 6.48 -7.94
CA GLY A 405 -24.53 7.87 -7.69
C GLY A 405 -23.04 8.14 -7.82
N PHE A 406 -22.22 7.09 -7.95
CA PHE A 406 -20.76 7.17 -7.97
C PHE A 406 -20.19 6.50 -9.22
N PRO A 407 -20.35 7.06 -10.42
CA PRO A 407 -19.88 6.46 -11.66
C PRO A 407 -18.36 6.33 -11.68
N LEU A 408 -17.86 5.28 -12.36
CA LEU A 408 -16.43 5.00 -12.53
C LEU A 408 -16.12 4.79 -14.01
N TYR A 409 -15.16 5.56 -14.54
CA TYR A 409 -14.68 5.46 -15.93
C TYR A 409 -15.81 5.54 -16.98
N VAL A 410 -16.65 6.56 -16.87
CA VAL A 410 -17.75 6.88 -17.81
C VAL A 410 -17.28 7.84 -18.90
#